data_66c044666e5a0813560257e31f7420c0
#
_entry.id   66c044666e5a0813560257e31f7420c0
#
_cell.length_a   1.000
_cell.length_b   1.000
_cell.length_c   1.000
_cell.angle_alpha   90.00
_cell.angle_beta   90.00
_cell.angle_gamma   90.00
#
_symmetry.space_group_name_H-M   'P 1'
#
loop_
_entity.id
_entity.type
_entity.pdbx_description
1 polymer ?
#
loop_
_entity_poly.entity_id
_entity_poly.type
_entity_poly.pdbx_seq_one_letter_code
_entity_poly.pdbx_strand_id
1 'polypeptide(L)'
;MNKYDKPKAKLFELRDVFCFANAERAKEYIGKVCYFGSSLEDLAHCVEQNYNRYTLHSIDLDRDDAKVFVADTGVDFEVASFCLPKKKVIRPDAKYRPFKDLEELADFLETSVPYLAGQILHYKGKASGKEYISVISSICLSNNRIRLNGWSDSLENLFNDYELWNGEKWIPFGVLEK
;
A
#
# COMPACT_ATOMS: atom_id res chain seq x y z
N MET A 1 -26.63 0.64 15.05
CA MET A 1 -25.44 1.51 15.16
C MET A 1 -24.29 0.74 14.51
N ASN A 2 -23.96 1.09 13.28
CA ASN A 2 -22.83 0.47 12.60
C ASN A 2 -21.56 0.82 13.38
N LYS A 3 -21.01 -0.16 14.09
CA LYS A 3 -19.61 -0.10 14.50
C LYS A 3 -18.81 -0.07 13.20
N TYR A 4 -18.31 1.09 12.83
CA TYR A 4 -17.28 1.16 11.84
C TYR A 4 -16.14 0.32 12.39
N ASP A 5 -15.88 -0.83 11.75
CA ASP A 5 -14.71 -1.61 12.07
C ASP A 5 -13.51 -0.67 11.94
N LYS A 6 -12.74 -0.55 13.02
CA LYS A 6 -11.50 0.22 12.95
C LYS A 6 -10.69 -0.34 11.78
N PRO A 7 -10.17 0.50 10.89
CA PRO A 7 -9.35 0.02 9.80
C PRO A 7 -8.23 -0.83 10.38
N LYS A 8 -7.98 -1.96 9.74
CA LYS A 8 -6.89 -2.85 10.12
C LYS A 8 -5.57 -2.08 10.12
N ALA A 9 -4.67 -2.44 11.02
CA ALA A 9 -3.33 -1.87 11.06
C ALA A 9 -2.71 -1.86 9.66
N LYS A 10 -2.03 -0.77 9.31
CA LYS A 10 -1.29 -0.69 8.05
C LYS A 10 -0.14 -1.67 8.09
N LEU A 11 -0.23 -2.71 7.29
CA LEU A 11 0.75 -3.81 7.27
C LEU A 11 1.93 -3.52 6.34
N PHE A 12 1.74 -2.70 5.33
CA PHE A 12 2.75 -2.34 4.33
C PHE A 12 2.36 -1.07 3.55
N GLU A 13 3.34 -0.48 2.88
CA GLU A 13 3.11 0.61 1.93
C GLU A 13 2.77 0.03 0.56
N LEU A 14 1.77 0.59 -0.13
CA LEU A 14 1.38 0.11 -1.46
C LEU A 14 2.51 0.21 -2.49
N ARG A 15 3.36 1.23 -2.38
CA ARG A 15 4.53 1.40 -3.25
C ARG A 15 5.55 0.26 -3.15
N ASP A 16 5.51 -0.50 -2.06
CA ASP A 16 6.39 -1.65 -1.82
C ASP A 16 5.79 -2.97 -2.32
N VAL A 17 4.54 -2.94 -2.77
CA VAL A 17 3.86 -4.08 -3.40
C VAL A 17 4.20 -4.12 -4.88
N PHE A 18 4.58 -5.29 -5.36
CA PHE A 18 4.83 -5.55 -6.77
C PHE A 18 3.69 -6.31 -7.41
N CYS A 19 3.38 -5.94 -8.65
CA CYS A 19 2.43 -6.62 -9.53
C CYS A 19 2.95 -6.58 -10.97
N PHE A 20 2.17 -7.04 -11.93
CA PHE A 20 2.55 -7.01 -13.34
C PHE A 20 3.03 -5.62 -13.81
N ALA A 21 2.33 -4.54 -13.41
CA ALA A 21 2.63 -3.19 -13.88
C ALA A 21 4.01 -2.65 -13.43
N ASN A 22 4.56 -3.15 -12.33
CA ASN A 22 5.84 -2.71 -11.77
C ASN A 22 6.80 -3.87 -11.43
N ALA A 23 6.55 -5.04 -12.01
CA ALA A 23 7.29 -6.27 -11.70
C ALA A 23 8.81 -6.17 -11.93
N GLU A 24 9.25 -5.37 -12.90
CA GLU A 24 10.68 -5.14 -13.15
C GLU A 24 11.43 -4.64 -11.90
N ARG A 25 10.77 -3.84 -11.06
CA ARG A 25 11.34 -3.33 -9.80
C ARG A 25 11.55 -4.42 -8.76
N ALA A 26 10.84 -5.54 -8.88
CA ALA A 26 11.00 -6.66 -7.95
C ALA A 26 12.26 -7.49 -8.22
N LYS A 27 12.97 -7.27 -9.32
CA LYS A 27 14.20 -8.02 -9.67
C LYS A 27 15.28 -7.98 -8.58
N GLU A 28 15.38 -6.87 -7.87
CA GLU A 28 16.33 -6.74 -6.74
C GLU A 28 16.02 -7.67 -5.55
N TYR A 29 14.83 -8.25 -5.54
CA TYR A 29 14.36 -9.15 -4.49
C TYR A 29 14.41 -10.62 -4.86
N ILE A 30 14.87 -10.96 -6.06
CA ILE A 30 15.10 -12.37 -6.43
C ILE A 30 16.10 -12.98 -5.44
N GLY A 31 15.75 -14.16 -4.93
CA GLY A 31 16.48 -14.83 -3.85
C GLY A 31 16.17 -14.32 -2.43
N LYS A 32 15.24 -13.39 -2.29
CA LYS A 32 14.78 -12.87 -0.98
C LYS A 32 13.40 -13.41 -0.61
N VAL A 33 13.15 -13.46 0.69
CA VAL A 33 11.86 -13.89 1.22
C VAL A 33 10.82 -12.79 1.00
N CYS A 34 9.71 -13.18 0.37
CA CYS A 34 8.57 -12.32 0.07
C CYS A 34 7.27 -12.99 0.54
N TYR A 35 6.23 -12.18 0.71
CA TYR A 35 4.85 -12.65 0.77
C TYR A 35 4.25 -12.60 -0.63
N PHE A 36 3.36 -13.54 -0.92
CA PHE A 36 2.71 -13.68 -2.21
C PHE A 36 1.19 -13.73 -2.04
N GLY A 37 0.47 -13.19 -3.02
CA GLY A 37 -0.99 -13.17 -3.03
C GLY A 37 -1.56 -13.16 -4.43
N SER A 38 -2.81 -13.59 -4.56
CA SER A 38 -3.60 -13.56 -5.80
C SER A 38 -4.29 -12.22 -6.01
N SER A 39 -4.47 -11.45 -4.93
CA SER A 39 -5.02 -10.10 -4.90
C SER A 39 -4.34 -9.30 -3.79
N LEU A 40 -4.59 -7.98 -3.72
CA LEU A 40 -4.10 -7.17 -2.61
C LEU A 40 -4.71 -7.57 -1.26
N GLU A 41 -5.98 -7.93 -1.27
CA GLU A 41 -6.68 -8.39 -0.07
C GLU A 41 -6.09 -9.72 0.42
N ASP A 42 -5.86 -10.65 -0.49
CA ASP A 42 -5.19 -11.92 -0.21
C ASP A 42 -3.77 -11.71 0.31
N LEU A 43 -2.99 -10.83 -0.34
CA LEU A 43 -1.65 -10.46 0.12
C LEU A 43 -1.67 -9.88 1.54
N ALA A 44 -2.59 -8.96 1.83
CA ALA A 44 -2.73 -8.39 3.16
C ALA A 44 -3.07 -9.46 4.20
N HIS A 45 -3.95 -10.39 3.87
CA HIS A 45 -4.28 -11.52 4.73
C HIS A 45 -3.07 -12.44 4.96
N CYS A 46 -2.30 -12.74 3.91
CA CYS A 46 -1.06 -13.51 4.01
C CYS A 46 -0.05 -12.86 4.96
N VAL A 47 0.11 -11.53 4.88
CA VAL A 47 1.00 -10.77 5.77
C VAL A 47 0.49 -10.80 7.20
N GLU A 48 -0.79 -10.55 7.41
CA GLU A 48 -1.43 -10.53 8.74
C GLU A 48 -1.30 -11.88 9.44
N GLN A 49 -1.52 -12.97 8.72
CA GLN A 49 -1.46 -14.34 9.24
C GLN A 49 -0.07 -14.99 9.13
N ASN A 50 0.91 -14.27 8.57
CA ASN A 50 2.29 -14.72 8.39
C ASN A 50 2.43 -16.05 7.61
N TYR A 51 1.66 -16.21 6.54
CA TYR A 51 1.77 -17.36 5.63
C TYR A 51 2.00 -16.94 4.17
N ASN A 52 2.08 -17.88 3.21
CA ASN A 52 2.49 -17.65 1.81
C ASN A 52 3.79 -16.85 1.71
N ARG A 53 4.75 -17.21 2.53
CA ARG A 53 6.03 -16.55 2.67
C ARG A 53 7.13 -17.46 2.14
N TYR A 54 7.58 -17.15 0.93
CA TYR A 54 8.51 -17.97 0.16
C TYR A 54 9.65 -17.12 -0.42
N THR A 55 10.61 -17.76 -1.04
CA THR A 55 11.68 -17.05 -1.78
C THR A 55 11.17 -16.66 -3.16
N LEU A 56 11.35 -15.41 -3.55
CA LEU A 56 11.11 -15.00 -4.93
C LEU A 56 12.17 -15.63 -5.83
N HIS A 57 11.78 -16.58 -6.65
CA HIS A 57 12.67 -17.31 -7.54
C HIS A 57 12.95 -16.54 -8.83
N SER A 58 11.91 -16.13 -9.53
CA SER A 58 12.00 -15.41 -10.80
C SER A 58 10.76 -14.57 -11.08
N ILE A 59 10.83 -13.78 -12.14
CA ILE A 59 9.75 -12.98 -12.67
C ILE A 59 9.56 -13.37 -14.13
N ASP A 60 8.36 -13.85 -14.46
CA ASP A 60 7.99 -14.29 -15.80
C ASP A 60 6.94 -13.34 -16.38
N LEU A 61 7.38 -12.37 -17.17
CA LEU A 61 6.54 -11.34 -17.78
C LEU A 61 5.81 -11.82 -19.03
N ASP A 62 6.16 -12.99 -19.55
CA ASP A 62 5.55 -13.55 -20.77
C ASP A 62 4.26 -14.34 -20.49
N ARG A 63 3.84 -14.39 -19.22
CA ARG A 63 2.62 -15.06 -18.81
C ARG A 63 1.37 -14.25 -19.16
N ASP A 64 0.39 -14.90 -19.74
CA ASP A 64 -0.89 -14.30 -20.14
C ASP A 64 -1.84 -14.00 -18.96
N ASP A 65 -1.59 -14.62 -17.78
CA ASP A 65 -2.50 -14.57 -16.64
C ASP A 65 -2.11 -13.54 -15.56
N ALA A 66 -1.13 -12.67 -15.84
CA ALA A 66 -0.56 -11.68 -14.93
C ALA A 66 0.02 -12.25 -13.62
N LYS A 67 0.13 -13.56 -13.47
CA LYS A 67 0.77 -14.22 -12.33
C LYS A 67 2.28 -14.33 -12.56
N VAL A 68 2.93 -13.19 -12.55
CA VAL A 68 4.32 -13.05 -13.01
C VAL A 68 5.40 -13.41 -11.99
N PHE A 69 5.03 -13.51 -10.71
CA PHE A 69 5.99 -13.83 -9.65
C PHE A 69 6.04 -15.33 -9.41
N VAL A 70 7.22 -15.92 -9.57
CA VAL A 70 7.47 -17.33 -9.29
C VAL A 70 8.08 -17.47 -7.91
N ALA A 71 7.38 -18.12 -7.01
CA ALA A 71 7.77 -18.38 -5.64
C ALA A 71 8.35 -19.79 -5.51
N ASP A 72 9.51 -19.91 -4.89
CA ASP A 72 10.10 -21.20 -4.49
C ASP A 72 9.63 -21.54 -3.07
N THR A 73 8.79 -22.54 -2.94
CA THR A 73 8.24 -23.01 -1.67
C THR A 73 9.18 -23.97 -0.91
N GLY A 74 10.30 -24.33 -1.55
CA GLY A 74 11.23 -25.33 -1.04
C GLY A 74 10.91 -26.77 -1.44
N VAL A 75 9.72 -27.01 -1.98
CA VAL A 75 9.28 -28.33 -2.50
C VAL A 75 8.77 -28.22 -3.93
N ASP A 76 8.26 -27.06 -4.33
CA ASP A 76 7.69 -26.80 -5.65
C ASP A 76 7.76 -25.29 -5.97
N PHE A 77 7.31 -24.91 -7.15
CA PHE A 77 7.16 -23.53 -7.58
C PHE A 77 5.69 -23.14 -7.69
N GLU A 78 5.35 -22.02 -7.09
CA GLU A 78 4.02 -21.43 -7.21
C GLU A 78 4.10 -20.09 -7.93
N VAL A 79 2.99 -19.67 -8.54
CA VAL A 79 2.91 -18.39 -9.24
C VAL A 79 1.89 -17.48 -8.56
N ALA A 80 2.21 -16.19 -8.50
CA ALA A 80 1.36 -15.19 -7.87
C ALA A 80 1.27 -13.91 -8.68
N SER A 81 0.18 -13.17 -8.49
CA SER A 81 -0.05 -11.88 -9.13
C SER A 81 0.59 -10.73 -8.35
N PHE A 82 0.81 -10.90 -7.05
CA PHE A 82 1.33 -9.89 -6.14
C PHE A 82 2.47 -10.44 -5.30
N CYS A 83 3.47 -9.59 -5.07
CA CYS A 83 4.65 -9.90 -4.28
C CYS A 83 4.99 -8.73 -3.36
N LEU A 84 5.28 -9.01 -2.10
CA LEU A 84 5.75 -8.02 -1.12
C LEU A 84 6.99 -8.53 -0.41
N PRO A 85 8.14 -7.85 -0.52
CA PRO A 85 9.32 -8.24 0.24
C PRO A 85 9.08 -8.23 1.75
N LYS A 86 9.46 -9.29 2.44
CA LYS A 86 9.29 -9.42 3.90
C LYS A 86 9.85 -8.23 4.66
N LYS A 87 10.99 -7.67 4.22
CA LYS A 87 11.62 -6.51 4.85
C LYS A 87 10.80 -5.22 4.75
N LYS A 88 9.76 -5.20 3.90
CA LYS A 88 8.86 -4.05 3.69
C LYS A 88 7.59 -4.12 4.53
N VAL A 89 7.39 -5.20 5.27
CA VAL A 89 6.29 -5.32 6.22
C VAL A 89 6.52 -4.35 7.39
N ILE A 90 5.50 -3.56 7.67
CA ILE A 90 5.53 -2.57 8.75
C ILE A 90 5.39 -3.28 10.09
N ARG A 91 6.28 -2.95 11.01
CA ARG A 91 6.24 -3.47 12.37
C ARG A 91 5.39 -2.55 13.27
N PRO A 92 4.84 -3.06 14.38
CA PRO A 92 4.07 -2.23 15.32
C PRO A 92 4.82 -1.05 15.91
N ASP A 93 6.15 -1.12 15.98
CA ASP A 93 7.05 -0.08 16.48
C ASP A 93 7.56 0.87 15.39
N ALA A 94 7.07 0.73 14.17
CA ALA A 94 7.48 1.56 13.05
C ALA A 94 7.13 3.03 13.29
N LYS A 95 8.08 3.91 12.98
CA LYS A 95 7.89 5.36 13.06
C LYS A 95 7.52 5.92 11.69
N TYR A 96 6.67 6.92 11.71
CA TYR A 96 6.26 7.67 10.54
C TYR A 96 6.63 9.13 10.71
N ARG A 97 7.13 9.74 9.65
CA ARG A 97 7.27 11.19 9.54
C ARG A 97 6.27 11.75 8.53
N PRO A 98 5.87 13.02 8.65
CA PRO A 98 5.11 13.69 7.60
C PRO A 98 5.83 13.62 6.26
N PHE A 99 5.08 13.70 5.15
CA PHE A 99 5.69 13.98 3.85
C PHE A 99 6.39 15.33 3.94
N LYS A 100 7.55 15.46 3.32
CA LYS A 100 8.31 16.71 3.29
C LYS A 100 7.54 17.83 2.62
N ASP A 101 6.93 17.47 1.51
CA ASP A 101 6.27 18.36 0.57
C ASP A 101 5.26 17.57 -0.27
N LEU A 102 4.57 18.30 -1.15
CA LEU A 102 3.59 17.71 -2.06
C LEU A 102 4.22 16.80 -3.10
N GLU A 103 5.47 17.05 -3.48
CA GLU A 103 6.19 16.23 -4.44
C GLU A 103 6.41 14.82 -3.86
N GLU A 104 6.88 14.72 -2.62
CA GLU A 104 7.05 13.43 -1.93
C GLU A 104 5.70 12.69 -1.77
N LEU A 105 4.62 13.40 -1.44
CA LEU A 105 3.28 12.82 -1.37
C LEU A 105 2.81 12.36 -2.75
N ALA A 106 3.02 13.16 -3.79
CA ALA A 106 2.65 12.83 -5.16
C ALA A 106 3.41 11.59 -5.66
N ASP A 107 4.71 11.54 -5.44
CA ASP A 107 5.56 10.39 -5.79
C ASP A 107 5.10 9.12 -5.06
N PHE A 108 4.75 9.24 -3.78
CA PHE A 108 4.21 8.12 -3.01
C PHE A 108 2.90 7.61 -3.63
N LEU A 109 1.99 8.51 -3.96
CA LEU A 109 0.71 8.16 -4.54
C LEU A 109 0.86 7.61 -5.97
N GLU A 110 1.74 8.19 -6.78
CA GLU A 110 2.01 7.75 -8.14
C GLU A 110 2.65 6.37 -8.18
N THR A 111 3.63 6.10 -7.32
CA THR A 111 4.27 4.78 -7.24
C THR A 111 3.33 3.70 -6.69
N SER A 112 2.22 4.09 -6.09
CA SER A 112 1.18 3.19 -5.59
C SER A 112 0.08 2.91 -6.63
N VAL A 113 0.08 3.57 -7.80
CA VAL A 113 -0.76 3.21 -8.96
C VAL A 113 -0.30 1.81 -9.45
N PRO A 114 -1.15 0.92 -9.75
CA PRO A 114 -2.59 0.91 -10.01
C PRO A 114 -3.49 0.67 -8.80
N TYR A 115 -2.96 0.69 -7.61
CA TYR A 115 -3.67 0.31 -6.39
C TYR A 115 -4.42 1.44 -5.70
N LEU A 116 -4.29 2.67 -6.18
CA LEU A 116 -4.91 3.83 -5.56
C LEU A 116 -6.42 3.85 -5.72
N ALA A 117 -6.91 3.53 -6.91
CA ALA A 117 -8.34 3.41 -7.12
C ALA A 117 -8.90 2.25 -6.29
N GLY A 118 -9.84 2.57 -5.41
CA GLY A 118 -10.43 1.60 -4.49
C GLY A 118 -9.73 1.49 -3.13
N GLN A 119 -8.62 2.18 -2.89
CA GLN A 119 -8.01 2.23 -1.56
C GLN A 119 -8.86 3.03 -0.58
N ILE A 120 -8.93 2.55 0.64
CA ILE A 120 -9.66 3.20 1.73
C ILE A 120 -8.68 4.05 2.53
N LEU A 121 -8.99 5.35 2.65
CA LEU A 121 -8.35 6.24 3.58
C LEU A 121 -9.23 6.42 4.81
N HIS A 122 -8.66 6.23 5.99
CA HIS A 122 -9.24 6.67 7.25
C HIS A 122 -8.41 7.84 7.79
N TYR A 123 -9.01 8.99 7.83
CA TYR A 123 -8.34 10.24 8.19
C TYR A 123 -9.24 11.14 9.04
N LYS A 124 -8.65 12.06 9.76
CA LYS A 124 -9.40 13.04 10.56
C LYS A 124 -8.84 14.45 10.38
N GLY A 125 -9.73 15.43 10.47
CA GLY A 125 -9.34 16.83 10.49
C GLY A 125 -8.62 17.18 11.79
N LYS A 126 -7.44 17.79 11.71
CA LYS A 126 -6.66 18.22 12.88
C LYS A 126 -7.41 19.24 13.74
N ALA A 127 -8.09 20.20 13.10
CA ALA A 127 -8.81 21.25 13.79
C ALA A 127 -10.16 20.78 14.35
N SER A 128 -10.89 19.95 13.59
CA SER A 128 -12.25 19.53 13.95
C SER A 128 -12.30 18.24 14.77
N GLY A 129 -11.25 17.41 14.70
CA GLY A 129 -11.27 16.06 15.23
C GLY A 129 -12.22 15.11 14.51
N LYS A 130 -12.92 15.57 13.46
CA LYS A 130 -13.90 14.77 12.73
C LYS A 130 -13.20 13.72 11.88
N GLU A 131 -13.66 12.49 12.02
CA GLU A 131 -13.13 11.33 11.29
C GLU A 131 -13.90 11.10 9.99
N TYR A 132 -13.15 10.64 8.98
CA TYR A 132 -13.66 10.32 7.66
C TYR A 132 -13.10 8.98 7.20
N ILE A 133 -13.94 8.21 6.53
CA ILE A 133 -13.52 7.00 5.80
C ILE A 133 -13.95 7.20 4.36
N SER A 134 -13.00 7.21 3.45
CA SER A 134 -13.24 7.49 2.04
C SER A 134 -12.45 6.56 1.14
N VAL A 135 -13.05 6.22 0.00
CA VAL A 135 -12.36 5.47 -1.06
C VAL A 135 -11.72 6.46 -2.01
N ILE A 136 -10.46 6.25 -2.34
CA ILE A 136 -9.79 7.01 -3.39
C ILE A 136 -10.38 6.61 -4.74
N SER A 137 -11.04 7.55 -5.41
CA SER A 137 -11.61 7.34 -6.75
C SER A 137 -10.61 7.67 -7.85
N SER A 138 -9.85 8.75 -7.67
CA SER A 138 -8.80 9.15 -8.61
C SER A 138 -7.85 10.18 -8.00
N ILE A 139 -6.66 10.29 -8.59
CA ILE A 139 -5.69 11.33 -8.29
C ILE A 139 -5.31 12.03 -9.59
N CYS A 140 -5.27 13.34 -9.54
CA CYS A 140 -4.83 14.18 -10.64
C CYS A 140 -3.63 15.03 -10.20
N LEU A 141 -2.43 14.62 -10.57
CA LEU A 141 -1.19 15.30 -10.20
C LEU A 141 -1.05 16.64 -10.89
N SER A 142 -1.58 16.78 -12.11
CA SER A 142 -1.49 18.04 -12.88
C SER A 142 -2.19 19.21 -12.21
N ASN A 143 -3.17 18.96 -11.35
CA ASN A 143 -3.86 19.99 -10.58
C ASN A 143 -3.85 19.75 -9.06
N ASN A 144 -2.98 18.85 -8.60
CA ASN A 144 -2.78 18.51 -7.18
C ASN A 144 -4.09 18.17 -6.44
N ARG A 145 -4.96 17.40 -7.09
CA ARG A 145 -6.24 17.01 -6.50
C ARG A 145 -6.39 15.50 -6.35
N ILE A 146 -7.03 15.14 -5.26
CA ILE A 146 -7.49 13.77 -5.00
C ILE A 146 -9.01 13.76 -4.95
N ARG A 147 -9.64 12.75 -5.54
CA ARG A 147 -11.08 12.52 -5.46
C ARG A 147 -11.36 11.37 -4.51
N LEU A 148 -12.18 11.65 -3.51
CA LEU A 148 -12.56 10.75 -2.44
C LEU A 148 -14.09 10.67 -2.39
N ASN A 149 -14.70 9.50 -2.57
CA ASN A 149 -16.15 9.27 -2.39
C ASN A 149 -17.07 10.42 -2.89
N GLY A 150 -16.83 10.93 -4.09
CA GLY A 150 -17.69 11.94 -4.69
C GLY A 150 -17.33 13.40 -4.37
N TRP A 151 -16.34 13.65 -3.52
CA TRP A 151 -15.78 14.99 -3.33
C TRP A 151 -14.29 15.00 -3.66
N SER A 152 -13.74 16.16 -3.89
CA SER A 152 -12.32 16.31 -4.20
C SER A 152 -11.68 17.37 -3.34
N ASP A 153 -10.44 17.13 -2.92
CA ASP A 153 -9.64 18.08 -2.18
C ASP A 153 -8.24 18.22 -2.82
N SER A 154 -7.52 19.26 -2.44
CA SER A 154 -6.12 19.38 -2.82
C SER A 154 -5.27 18.44 -1.98
N LEU A 155 -4.18 17.95 -2.54
CA LEU A 155 -3.19 17.16 -1.80
C LEU A 155 -2.57 17.97 -0.66
N GLU A 156 -2.42 19.28 -0.87
CA GLU A 156 -1.90 20.20 0.15
C GLU A 156 -2.81 20.27 1.38
N ASN A 157 -4.12 20.37 1.18
CA ASN A 157 -5.09 20.36 2.29
C ASN A 157 -5.03 19.05 3.07
N LEU A 158 -4.97 17.91 2.38
CA LEU A 158 -4.84 16.62 3.04
C LEU A 158 -3.58 16.54 3.91
N PHE A 159 -2.45 17.02 3.37
CA PHE A 159 -1.18 17.03 4.10
C PHE A 159 -1.22 17.94 5.33
N ASN A 160 -1.76 19.14 5.19
CA ASN A 160 -1.72 20.16 6.22
C ASN A 160 -2.83 19.99 7.28
N ASP A 161 -4.03 19.61 6.87
CA ASP A 161 -5.22 19.71 7.68
C ASP A 161 -5.70 18.39 8.29
N TYR A 162 -5.13 17.27 7.86
CA TYR A 162 -5.58 15.94 8.27
C TYR A 162 -4.46 15.07 8.84
N GLU A 163 -4.89 14.11 9.64
CA GLU A 163 -4.07 12.99 10.11
C GLU A 163 -4.60 11.68 9.54
N LEU A 164 -3.71 10.74 9.30
CA LEU A 164 -4.00 9.42 8.77
C LEU A 164 -4.06 8.39 9.91
N TRP A 165 -5.07 7.52 9.90
CA TRP A 165 -5.11 6.37 10.79
C TRP A 165 -4.23 5.24 10.25
N ASN A 166 -3.24 4.80 11.01
CA ASN A 166 -2.34 3.71 10.61
C ASN A 166 -2.77 2.33 11.13
N GLY A 167 -3.94 2.26 11.77
CA GLY A 167 -4.47 1.04 12.38
C GLY A 167 -4.33 1.01 13.91
N GLU A 168 -3.42 1.81 14.48
CA GLU A 168 -3.17 1.87 15.92
C GLU A 168 -3.34 3.28 16.48
N LYS A 169 -2.88 4.27 15.75
CA LYS A 169 -2.89 5.67 16.15
C LYS A 169 -3.02 6.60 14.96
N TRP A 170 -3.40 7.84 15.26
CA TRP A 170 -3.35 8.95 14.32
C TRP A 170 -1.91 9.40 14.11
N ILE A 171 -1.52 9.46 12.86
CA ILE A 171 -0.20 9.93 12.44
C ILE A 171 -0.36 11.04 11.41
N PRO A 172 0.63 11.94 11.27
CA PRO A 172 0.67 12.84 10.12
C PRO A 172 0.62 12.05 8.81
N PHE A 173 0.02 12.61 7.75
CA PHE A 173 0.23 12.07 6.42
C PHE A 173 1.73 12.02 6.16
N GLY A 174 2.27 10.82 5.98
CA GLY A 174 3.71 10.66 5.98
C GLY A 174 4.20 9.33 5.48
N VAL A 175 5.50 9.17 5.48
CA VAL A 175 6.22 7.97 5.10
C VAL A 175 6.87 7.32 6.32
N LEU A 176 7.09 6.02 6.21
CA LEU A 176 7.82 5.27 7.21
C LEU A 176 9.26 5.81 7.31
N GLU A 177 9.71 6.14 8.51
CA GLU A 177 11.13 6.44 8.76
C GLU A 177 11.99 5.20 8.49
N LYS A 178 13.08 5.41 7.76
CA LYS A 178 14.06 4.36 7.47
C LYS A 178 15.07 4.22 8.60
#